data_5260bd6212504c63f803276971fae6cc
#
_entry.id   5260bd6212504c63f803276971fae6cc
#
_cell.length_a   1.000
_cell.length_b   1.000
_cell.length_c   1.000
_cell.angle_alpha   90.00
_cell.angle_beta   90.00
_cell.angle_gamma   90.00
#
_symmetry.space_group_name_H-M   'P 1'
#
loop_
_entity.id
_entity.type
_entity.pdbx_description
1 polymer ?
#
loop_
_entity_poly.entity_id
_entity_poly.type
_entity_poly.pdbx_seq_one_letter_code
_entity_poly.pdbx_strand_id
1 'polypeptide(L)'
;MRRGPLARGGPRWRLVAHLCELFVTAALLGTACQPVANPPSSSAPVAPGVGVQASFILANPGGLLALDNTARTLGRIVELPPQSAPSTPSLHPSGKSIVFALTPQSDPKRGFGSDLYVVNIDGTGLRAVVQHESDNVFYASPRFDASGNVLYFHRRAAIIQSGSFTGNDDAIERLDLRTGERKRIVKDGADPTISPDGKTLIYVHLKNGQVDALWRADIDGANPRPLLQTKDSFWYLQAPRFSPNDCVIVFSAAGHTVVRASAGGALAHLSVPSDLFLVPCDGSGLRSVGQTGDDVVPAWSPDGTKIAYVGQGGFFVLDVKTGVARTVAQGQDFFFGDLLWLR
;
A
#
# COMPACT_ATOMS: atom_id res chain seq x y z
N MET A 1 27.76 60.50 -13.63
CA MET A 1 26.29 60.37 -13.79
C MET A 1 25.86 58.95 -13.42
N ARG A 2 25.29 58.83 -12.35
CA ARG A 2 24.29 57.98 -11.71
C ARG A 2 23.59 56.98 -12.63
N ARG A 3 23.58 55.70 -12.20
CA ARG A 3 22.37 54.90 -11.95
C ARG A 3 22.74 53.57 -11.28
N GLY A 4 22.14 53.33 -10.10
CA GLY A 4 22.36 52.17 -9.24
C GLY A 4 21.52 50.94 -9.69
N PRO A 5 21.73 49.78 -9.03
CA PRO A 5 21.11 48.52 -9.42
C PRO A 5 19.75 48.32 -8.72
N LEU A 6 18.77 47.93 -9.48
CA LEU A 6 17.46 47.45 -9.01
C LEU A 6 17.55 45.99 -8.58
N ALA A 7 17.32 45.76 -7.30
CA ALA A 7 17.07 44.43 -6.76
C ALA A 7 15.73 43.90 -7.32
N ARG A 8 15.75 42.74 -7.95
CA ARG A 8 14.55 41.95 -8.26
C ARG A 8 14.50 40.76 -7.32
N GLY A 9 13.58 40.84 -6.36
CA GLY A 9 13.17 39.73 -5.54
C GLY A 9 12.44 38.69 -6.40
N GLY A 10 12.95 37.47 -6.41
CA GLY A 10 12.25 36.34 -7.02
C GLY A 10 11.14 35.82 -6.14
N PRO A 11 10.06 35.32 -6.70
CA PRO A 11 8.93 34.81 -5.91
C PRO A 11 9.31 33.51 -5.21
N ARG A 12 9.04 33.47 -3.93
CA ARG A 12 9.07 32.25 -3.12
C ARG A 12 7.95 31.33 -3.59
N TRP A 13 8.28 30.28 -4.29
CA TRP A 13 7.35 29.20 -4.59
C TRP A 13 7.13 28.37 -3.33
N ARG A 14 5.96 28.52 -2.73
CA ARG A 14 5.46 27.55 -1.77
C ARG A 14 4.99 26.34 -2.57
N LEU A 15 5.75 25.24 -2.52
CA LEU A 15 5.29 23.93 -2.98
C LEU A 15 4.16 23.48 -2.05
N VAL A 16 2.95 23.51 -2.55
CA VAL A 16 1.82 22.80 -1.95
C VAL A 16 1.98 21.35 -2.37
N ALA A 17 2.38 20.50 -1.41
CA ALA A 17 2.48 19.08 -1.64
C ALA A 17 1.08 18.50 -1.88
N HIS A 18 0.84 18.04 -3.09
CA HIS A 18 -0.30 17.19 -3.42
C HIS A 18 0.19 15.76 -3.38
N LEU A 19 -0.53 14.93 -2.63
CA LEU A 19 -0.47 13.47 -2.74
C LEU A 19 -0.88 13.10 -4.17
N CYS A 20 0.10 13.03 -5.07
CA CYS A 20 0.01 12.30 -6.30
C CYS A 20 1.13 11.27 -6.26
N GLU A 21 0.79 10.02 -6.07
CA GLU A 21 1.73 8.95 -6.38
C GLU A 21 2.08 9.08 -7.85
N LEU A 22 3.36 9.36 -8.05
CA LEU A 22 3.93 9.73 -9.32
C LEU A 22 4.06 8.55 -10.26
N PHE A 23 3.40 8.63 -11.38
CA PHE A 23 4.00 8.26 -12.66
C PHE A 23 3.36 9.11 -13.74
N VAL A 24 4.06 10.12 -14.27
CA VAL A 24 3.81 10.60 -15.64
C VAL A 24 5.01 11.33 -16.20
N THR A 25 5.44 10.90 -17.35
CA THR A 25 6.16 11.69 -18.33
C THR A 25 5.21 12.67 -19.03
N ALA A 26 5.64 13.90 -19.12
CA ALA A 26 4.95 15.09 -19.54
C ALA A 26 4.23 15.05 -20.89
N ALA A 27 3.07 15.71 -20.91
CA ALA A 27 2.62 16.51 -22.06
C ALA A 27 1.90 17.75 -21.52
N LEU A 28 2.41 18.92 -21.88
CA LEU A 28 1.88 20.24 -21.58
C LEU A 28 0.53 20.47 -22.27
N LEU A 29 -0.53 20.70 -21.53
CA LEU A 29 -1.65 21.56 -21.91
C LEU A 29 -2.28 22.08 -20.61
N GLY A 30 -2.30 23.41 -20.46
CA GLY A 30 -2.79 24.09 -19.28
C GLY A 30 -4.30 23.97 -19.11
N THR A 31 -4.69 23.31 -18.03
CA THR A 31 -6.00 23.46 -17.40
C THR A 31 -5.76 23.67 -15.92
N ALA A 32 -6.36 24.72 -15.38
CA ALA A 32 -6.25 25.09 -13.98
C ALA A 32 -6.66 23.90 -13.08
N CYS A 33 -5.72 23.41 -12.26
CA CYS A 33 -6.03 22.47 -11.19
C CYS A 33 -7.00 23.12 -10.22
N GLN A 34 -8.24 22.68 -10.22
CA GLN A 34 -9.13 22.98 -9.08
C GLN A 34 -8.62 22.19 -7.86
N PRO A 35 -8.63 22.78 -6.65
CA PRO A 35 -8.29 22.01 -5.47
C PRO A 35 -9.28 20.85 -5.35
N VAL A 36 -8.74 19.62 -5.35
CA VAL A 36 -9.52 18.43 -5.02
C VAL A 36 -10.09 18.67 -3.63
N ALA A 37 -11.41 18.71 -3.51
CA ALA A 37 -12.06 18.77 -2.21
C ALA A 37 -11.51 17.60 -1.38
N ASN A 38 -11.07 17.90 -0.14
CA ASN A 38 -10.66 16.86 0.80
C ASN A 38 -11.73 15.78 0.80
N PRO A 39 -11.39 14.49 0.64
CA PRO A 39 -12.38 13.45 0.77
C PRO A 39 -13.06 13.61 2.12
N PRO A 40 -14.38 13.43 2.21
CA PRO A 40 -15.08 13.57 3.47
C PRO A 40 -14.43 12.61 4.47
N SER A 41 -13.98 13.15 5.60
CA SER A 41 -13.57 12.31 6.73
C SER A 41 -14.76 11.40 7.04
N SER A 42 -14.53 10.09 7.17
CA SER A 42 -15.59 9.17 7.56
C SER A 42 -16.32 9.73 8.77
N SER A 43 -17.62 9.89 8.66
CA SER A 43 -18.47 10.30 9.78
C SER A 43 -18.67 9.19 10.82
N ALA A 44 -18.10 8.02 10.60
CA ALA A 44 -18.21 6.88 11.51
C ALA A 44 -17.57 7.21 12.86
N PRO A 45 -18.27 7.03 13.99
CA PRO A 45 -17.74 7.28 15.31
C PRO A 45 -16.63 6.30 15.68
N VAL A 46 -15.72 6.72 16.55
CA VAL A 46 -14.81 5.78 17.23
C VAL A 46 -15.63 4.98 18.22
N ALA A 47 -15.56 3.66 18.13
CA ALA A 47 -16.29 2.74 19.01
C ALA A 47 -15.31 1.77 19.68
N PRO A 48 -15.05 1.91 20.99
CA PRO A 48 -14.12 1.03 21.70
C PRO A 48 -14.49 -0.45 21.53
N GLY A 49 -13.49 -1.28 21.24
CA GLY A 49 -13.66 -2.71 21.07
C GLY A 49 -14.35 -3.16 19.77
N VAL A 50 -14.75 -2.24 18.89
CA VAL A 50 -15.48 -2.58 17.66
C VAL A 50 -14.67 -3.50 16.73
N GLY A 51 -13.35 -3.35 16.70
CA GLY A 51 -12.48 -4.20 15.92
C GLY A 51 -12.52 -5.68 16.32
N VAL A 52 -12.82 -5.98 17.60
CA VAL A 52 -12.97 -7.36 18.08
C VAL A 52 -14.19 -8.05 17.43
N GLN A 53 -15.20 -7.30 17.03
CA GLN A 53 -16.42 -7.79 16.39
C GLN A 53 -16.32 -7.79 14.87
N ALA A 54 -15.33 -7.08 14.30
CA ALA A 54 -15.18 -6.90 12.88
C ALA A 54 -14.81 -8.19 12.14
N SER A 55 -15.28 -8.34 10.93
CA SER A 55 -14.80 -9.33 9.97
C SER A 55 -13.69 -8.76 9.10
N PHE A 56 -13.72 -7.45 8.87
CA PHE A 56 -12.70 -6.76 8.08
C PHE A 56 -12.29 -5.45 8.73
N ILE A 57 -11.07 -5.03 8.48
CA ILE A 57 -10.61 -3.66 8.69
C ILE A 57 -10.33 -3.05 7.33
N LEU A 58 -10.91 -1.89 7.06
CA LEU A 58 -10.61 -1.08 5.88
C LEU A 58 -9.79 0.14 6.32
N ALA A 59 -8.58 0.25 5.80
CA ALA A 59 -7.75 1.43 5.94
C ALA A 59 -7.97 2.33 4.72
N ASN A 60 -8.53 3.50 4.93
CA ASN A 60 -8.77 4.52 3.92
C ASN A 60 -8.66 5.93 4.54
N PRO A 61 -8.82 7.04 3.79
CA PRO A 61 -8.76 8.38 4.36
C PRO A 61 -9.78 8.65 5.49
N GLY A 62 -10.82 7.82 5.60
CA GLY A 62 -11.77 7.87 6.72
C GLY A 62 -11.23 7.28 8.02
N GLY A 63 -10.08 6.62 8.00
CA GLY A 63 -9.45 5.99 9.16
C GLY A 63 -9.34 4.47 9.05
N LEU A 64 -9.23 3.79 10.18
CA LEU A 64 -9.29 2.34 10.28
C LEU A 64 -10.74 1.94 10.61
N LEU A 65 -11.49 1.56 9.58
CA LEU A 65 -12.92 1.23 9.69
C LEU A 65 -13.08 -0.27 9.99
N ALA A 66 -13.81 -0.58 11.05
CA ALA A 66 -14.24 -1.94 11.35
C ALA A 66 -15.52 -2.25 10.56
N LEU A 67 -15.52 -3.34 9.79
CA LEU A 67 -16.67 -3.77 8.98
C LEU A 67 -17.12 -5.16 9.42
N ASP A 68 -18.44 -5.40 9.39
CA ASP A 68 -18.98 -6.75 9.57
C ASP A 68 -18.84 -7.61 8.30
N ASN A 69 -19.35 -8.83 8.33
CA ASN A 69 -19.27 -9.77 7.21
C ASN A 69 -20.14 -9.39 5.98
N THR A 70 -20.96 -8.36 6.12
CA THR A 70 -21.75 -7.76 5.02
C THR A 70 -21.14 -6.44 4.55
N ALA A 71 -19.92 -6.12 5.01
CA ALA A 71 -19.20 -4.86 4.77
C ALA A 71 -19.90 -3.60 5.31
N ARG A 72 -20.83 -3.75 6.27
CA ARG A 72 -21.42 -2.62 6.98
C ARG A 72 -20.41 -2.08 7.98
N THR A 73 -20.22 -0.76 7.99
CA THR A 73 -19.34 -0.08 8.93
C THR A 73 -19.91 -0.16 10.35
N LEU A 74 -19.12 -0.71 11.28
CA LEU A 74 -19.42 -0.78 12.72
C LEU A 74 -18.89 0.45 13.47
N GLY A 75 -17.83 1.07 12.96
CA GLY A 75 -17.19 2.24 13.53
C GLY A 75 -15.71 2.30 13.19
N ARG A 76 -15.02 3.34 13.67
CA ARG A 76 -13.55 3.42 13.63
C ARG A 76 -12.97 2.72 14.85
N ILE A 77 -11.90 1.94 14.66
CA ILE A 77 -11.27 1.22 15.79
C ILE A 77 -10.49 2.15 16.72
N VAL A 78 -9.96 3.26 16.19
CA VAL A 78 -9.15 4.22 16.95
C VAL A 78 -9.26 5.61 16.32
N GLU A 79 -9.07 6.65 17.13
CA GLU A 79 -8.86 8.02 16.64
C GLU A 79 -7.42 8.16 16.17
N LEU A 80 -7.25 8.58 14.92
CA LEU A 80 -5.94 8.88 14.35
C LEU A 80 -5.66 10.39 14.40
N PRO A 81 -4.40 10.81 14.35
CA PRO A 81 -4.06 12.22 14.22
C PRO A 81 -4.84 12.91 13.10
N PRO A 82 -5.26 14.15 13.28
CA PRO A 82 -5.99 14.88 12.24
C PRO A 82 -5.23 14.93 10.92
N GLN A 83 -5.94 14.85 9.79
CA GLN A 83 -5.38 14.91 8.44
C GLN A 83 -4.32 13.83 8.18
N SER A 84 -4.42 12.68 8.83
CA SER A 84 -3.58 11.52 8.56
C SER A 84 -4.35 10.48 7.75
N ALA A 85 -3.61 9.69 6.97
CA ALA A 85 -4.18 8.62 6.14
C ALA A 85 -3.50 7.29 6.49
N PRO A 86 -4.24 6.31 7.03
CA PRO A 86 -3.73 4.96 7.23
C PRO A 86 -3.77 4.16 5.92
N SER A 87 -2.80 3.26 5.75
CA SER A 87 -2.74 2.34 4.62
C SER A 87 -2.04 1.03 4.98
N THR A 88 -2.15 0.04 4.11
CA THR A 88 -1.43 -1.24 4.13
C THR A 88 -1.48 -1.99 5.48
N PRO A 89 -2.65 -2.18 6.11
CA PRO A 89 -2.76 -2.84 7.40
C PRO A 89 -2.34 -4.30 7.32
N SER A 90 -1.74 -4.81 8.40
CA SER A 90 -1.36 -6.21 8.54
C SER A 90 -1.63 -6.69 9.95
N LEU A 91 -2.25 -7.87 10.06
CA LEU A 91 -2.59 -8.47 11.34
C LEU A 91 -1.36 -9.13 11.97
N HIS A 92 -1.17 -8.91 13.26
CA HIS A 92 -0.21 -9.68 14.05
C HIS A 92 -0.65 -11.15 14.11
N PRO A 93 0.26 -12.15 14.07
CA PRO A 93 -0.10 -13.57 14.10
C PRO A 93 -0.96 -13.99 15.30
N SER A 94 -0.86 -13.28 16.44
CA SER A 94 -1.74 -13.51 17.59
C SER A 94 -3.20 -13.08 17.38
N GLY A 95 -3.51 -12.36 16.29
CA GLY A 95 -4.83 -11.78 16.05
C GLY A 95 -5.19 -10.58 16.94
N LYS A 96 -4.26 -10.07 17.78
CA LYS A 96 -4.57 -9.07 18.80
C LYS A 96 -4.22 -7.63 18.43
N SER A 97 -3.38 -7.42 17.45
CA SER A 97 -2.95 -6.09 17.02
C SER A 97 -2.75 -6.00 15.51
N ILE A 98 -2.76 -4.78 15.01
CA ILE A 98 -2.60 -4.43 13.60
C ILE A 98 -1.41 -3.48 13.50
N VAL A 99 -0.51 -3.71 12.54
CA VAL A 99 0.46 -2.74 12.09
C VAL A 99 -0.04 -2.10 10.80
N PHE A 100 0.21 -0.82 10.61
CA PHE A 100 -0.21 -0.08 9.40
C PHE A 100 0.74 1.08 9.14
N ALA A 101 0.80 1.53 7.90
CA ALA A 101 1.46 2.78 7.57
C ALA A 101 0.49 3.94 7.83
N LEU A 102 1.02 5.04 8.34
CA LEU A 102 0.27 6.26 8.58
C LEU A 102 1.04 7.44 7.98
N THR A 103 0.41 8.17 7.07
CA THR A 103 0.93 9.43 6.57
C THR A 103 0.31 10.54 7.42
N PRO A 104 1.06 11.13 8.37
CA PRO A 104 0.56 12.24 9.17
C PRO A 104 0.61 13.55 8.37
N GLN A 105 0.03 14.60 8.92
CA GLN A 105 0.33 15.96 8.47
C GLN A 105 1.84 16.22 8.60
N SER A 106 2.41 17.00 7.67
CA SER A 106 3.84 17.32 7.69
C SER A 106 4.31 17.81 9.07
N ASP A 107 5.35 17.17 9.59
CA ASP A 107 5.97 17.49 10.87
C ASP A 107 6.99 18.64 10.68
N PRO A 108 6.97 19.70 11.50
CA PRO A 108 7.92 20.81 11.37
C PRO A 108 9.40 20.41 11.51
N LYS A 109 9.69 19.30 12.21
CA LYS A 109 11.05 18.82 12.45
C LYS A 109 11.50 17.76 11.45
N ARG A 110 10.59 16.87 11.05
CA ARG A 110 10.90 15.71 10.20
C ARG A 110 10.45 15.88 8.74
N GLY A 111 9.58 16.87 8.47
CA GLY A 111 9.04 17.11 7.16
C GLY A 111 7.84 16.22 6.82
N PHE A 112 7.67 15.92 5.55
CA PHE A 112 6.61 15.07 5.03
C PHE A 112 7.11 13.64 4.85
N GLY A 113 6.32 12.66 5.29
CA GLY A 113 6.69 11.25 5.22
C GLY A 113 5.59 10.36 5.78
N SER A 114 5.85 9.06 5.87
CA SER A 114 4.95 8.13 6.57
C SER A 114 5.67 7.31 7.62
N ASP A 115 4.96 6.99 8.67
CA ASP A 115 5.41 6.24 9.83
C ASP A 115 4.71 4.86 9.89
N LEU A 116 5.27 3.90 10.62
CA LEU A 116 4.56 2.67 10.95
C LEU A 116 4.01 2.73 12.36
N TYR A 117 2.74 2.43 12.49
CA TYR A 117 2.01 2.41 13.76
C TYR A 117 1.47 1.01 14.07
N VAL A 118 1.35 0.72 15.34
CA VAL A 118 0.65 -0.47 15.85
C VAL A 118 -0.51 0.00 16.72
N VAL A 119 -1.62 -0.71 16.62
CA VAL A 119 -2.80 -0.55 17.48
C VAL A 119 -3.36 -1.94 17.83
N ASN A 120 -3.86 -2.10 19.02
CA ASN A 120 -4.61 -3.31 19.38
C ASN A 120 -5.96 -3.33 18.64
N ILE A 121 -6.47 -4.53 18.35
CA ILE A 121 -7.74 -4.65 17.62
C ILE A 121 -8.94 -4.08 18.40
N ASP A 122 -8.82 -3.92 19.72
CA ASP A 122 -9.79 -3.25 20.57
C ASP A 122 -9.69 -1.72 20.56
N GLY A 123 -8.72 -1.16 19.81
CA GLY A 123 -8.48 0.27 19.68
C GLY A 123 -7.49 0.85 20.70
N THR A 124 -7.01 0.05 21.64
CA THR A 124 -6.04 0.49 22.64
C THR A 124 -4.59 0.42 22.12
N GLY A 125 -3.65 1.06 22.81
CA GLY A 125 -2.21 0.89 22.58
C GLY A 125 -1.69 1.46 21.26
N LEU A 126 -2.37 2.44 20.65
CA LEU A 126 -1.87 3.14 19.46
C LEU A 126 -0.50 3.75 19.73
N ARG A 127 0.50 3.36 18.96
CA ARG A 127 1.86 3.89 19.06
C ARG A 127 2.63 3.75 17.75
N ALA A 128 3.55 4.68 17.50
CA ALA A 128 4.53 4.54 16.43
C ALA A 128 5.56 3.46 16.77
N VAL A 129 5.94 2.64 15.80
CA VAL A 129 7.03 1.64 15.89
C VAL A 129 8.22 1.97 14.98
N VAL A 130 7.97 2.69 13.88
CA VAL A 130 8.99 3.27 13.03
C VAL A 130 8.54 4.68 12.68
N GLN A 131 9.41 5.66 12.86
CA GLN A 131 9.15 7.04 12.45
C GLN A 131 10.11 7.42 11.32
N HIS A 132 9.60 8.18 10.33
CA HIS A 132 10.45 8.68 9.25
C HIS A 132 11.49 9.63 9.81
N GLU A 133 12.70 9.49 9.34
CA GLU A 133 13.87 10.21 9.88
C GLU A 133 14.06 11.60 9.28
N SER A 134 13.51 11.84 8.08
CA SER A 134 13.67 13.11 7.37
C SER A 134 12.55 13.33 6.36
N ASP A 135 12.51 14.52 5.78
CA ASP A 135 11.56 14.89 4.73
C ASP A 135 11.63 13.92 3.54
N ASN A 136 10.46 13.57 3.01
CA ASN A 136 10.28 12.66 1.86
C ASN A 136 10.80 11.22 2.09
N VAL A 137 10.71 10.73 3.33
CA VAL A 137 10.91 9.33 3.67
C VAL A 137 9.57 8.69 4.03
N PHE A 138 9.26 7.61 3.34
CA PHE A 138 7.98 6.91 3.46
C PHE A 138 8.21 5.45 3.82
N TYR A 139 7.45 4.98 4.81
CA TYR A 139 7.35 3.58 5.19
C TYR A 139 5.99 3.04 4.79
N ALA A 140 5.96 1.86 4.16
CA ALA A 140 4.74 1.25 3.66
C ALA A 140 4.79 -0.28 3.78
N SER A 141 3.65 -0.91 3.53
CA SER A 141 3.49 -2.36 3.39
C SER A 141 4.14 -3.18 4.52
N PRO A 142 3.90 -2.84 5.81
CA PRO A 142 4.46 -3.60 6.91
C PRO A 142 3.86 -5.01 6.98
N ARG A 143 4.72 -6.01 7.26
CA ARG A 143 4.33 -7.42 7.43
C ARG A 143 5.04 -8.01 8.63
N PHE A 144 4.29 -8.69 9.50
CA PHE A 144 4.89 -9.48 10.55
C PHE A 144 5.47 -10.78 9.99
N ASP A 145 6.52 -11.27 10.62
CA ASP A 145 6.91 -12.67 10.50
C ASP A 145 5.93 -13.58 11.24
N ALA A 146 6.07 -14.88 11.08
CA ALA A 146 5.19 -15.87 11.75
C ALA A 146 5.26 -15.81 13.28
N SER A 147 6.35 -15.30 13.86
CA SER A 147 6.49 -15.14 15.32
C SER A 147 5.83 -13.87 15.85
N GLY A 148 5.56 -12.89 14.99
CA GLY A 148 5.10 -11.56 15.36
C GLY A 148 6.16 -10.66 15.99
N ASN A 149 7.42 -11.10 16.08
CA ASN A 149 8.50 -10.33 16.68
C ASN A 149 9.32 -9.51 15.68
N VAL A 150 9.13 -9.76 14.40
CA VAL A 150 9.87 -9.08 13.34
C VAL A 150 8.89 -8.45 12.35
N LEU A 151 9.17 -7.20 11.98
CA LEU A 151 8.50 -6.50 10.89
C LEU A 151 9.41 -6.43 9.67
N TYR A 152 8.81 -6.66 8.52
CA TYR A 152 9.37 -6.38 7.19
C TYR A 152 8.54 -5.28 6.57
N PHE A 153 9.17 -4.28 5.97
CA PHE A 153 8.45 -3.15 5.39
C PHE A 153 9.24 -2.50 4.26
N HIS A 154 8.54 -1.81 3.41
CA HIS A 154 9.12 -0.98 2.36
C HIS A 154 9.54 0.38 2.95
N ARG A 155 10.76 0.81 2.66
CA ARG A 155 11.26 2.16 2.87
C ARG A 155 11.52 2.81 1.51
N ARG A 156 10.93 3.97 1.29
CA ARG A 156 11.23 4.82 0.13
C ARG A 156 11.75 6.17 0.63
N ALA A 157 12.87 6.62 0.10
CA ALA A 157 13.40 7.95 0.35
C ALA A 157 13.67 8.68 -0.96
N ALA A 158 13.18 9.91 -1.09
CA ALA A 158 13.48 10.71 -2.26
C ALA A 158 14.98 11.09 -2.30
N ILE A 159 15.59 10.93 -3.48
CA ILE A 159 16.96 11.38 -3.73
C ILE A 159 16.89 12.77 -4.32
N ILE A 160 17.37 13.77 -3.56
CA ILE A 160 17.43 15.16 -3.98
C ILE A 160 18.87 15.53 -4.25
N GLN A 161 19.18 15.93 -5.48
CA GLN A 161 20.52 16.41 -5.87
C GLN A 161 20.41 17.86 -6.37
N SER A 162 21.21 18.74 -5.79
CA SER A 162 21.20 20.18 -6.14
C SER A 162 19.78 20.80 -6.11
N GLY A 163 18.93 20.36 -5.14
CA GLY A 163 17.57 20.86 -4.98
C GLY A 163 16.53 20.25 -5.94
N SER A 164 16.92 19.29 -6.78
CA SER A 164 16.03 18.61 -7.72
C SER A 164 15.85 17.15 -7.37
N PHE A 165 14.64 16.65 -7.53
CA PHE A 165 14.34 15.21 -7.42
C PHE A 165 15.00 14.44 -8.56
N THR A 166 15.77 13.40 -8.23
CA THR A 166 16.50 12.57 -9.21
C THR A 166 16.09 11.09 -9.16
N GLY A 167 15.31 10.69 -8.19
CA GLY A 167 14.84 9.30 -8.04
C GLY A 167 14.53 8.95 -6.60
N ASN A 168 14.30 7.66 -6.35
CA ASN A 168 14.05 7.12 -5.02
C ASN A 168 15.12 6.10 -4.63
N ASP A 169 15.43 6.05 -3.33
CA ASP A 169 16.15 4.95 -2.68
C ASP A 169 15.09 4.05 -2.05
N ASP A 170 14.73 2.99 -2.76
CA ASP A 170 13.74 2.00 -2.33
C ASP A 170 14.45 0.80 -1.69
N ALA A 171 13.92 0.31 -0.59
CA ALA A 171 14.47 -0.84 0.11
C ALA A 171 13.42 -1.61 0.89
N ILE A 172 13.65 -2.91 1.11
CA ILE A 172 12.96 -3.65 2.15
C ILE A 172 13.86 -3.67 3.38
N GLU A 173 13.27 -3.33 4.50
CA GLU A 173 13.92 -3.34 5.79
C GLU A 173 13.25 -4.33 6.72
N ARG A 174 14.04 -4.83 7.66
CA ARG A 174 13.66 -5.73 8.73
C ARG A 174 13.90 -5.03 10.07
N LEU A 175 12.92 -5.08 10.97
CA LEU A 175 13.01 -4.59 12.34
C LEU A 175 12.66 -5.71 13.32
N ASP A 176 13.58 -6.06 14.22
CA ASP A 176 13.28 -6.89 15.39
C ASP A 176 12.63 -6.01 16.47
N LEU A 177 11.38 -6.28 16.79
CA LEU A 177 10.59 -5.47 17.74
C LEU A 177 11.02 -5.62 19.20
N ARG A 178 11.79 -6.67 19.53
CA ARG A 178 12.28 -6.93 20.90
C ARG A 178 13.60 -6.22 21.15
N THR A 179 14.47 -6.17 20.14
CA THR A 179 15.82 -5.60 20.27
C THR A 179 15.92 -4.18 19.72
N GLY A 180 15.00 -3.81 18.82
CA GLY A 180 15.07 -2.57 18.05
C GLY A 180 16.09 -2.61 16.90
N GLU A 181 16.71 -3.78 16.64
CA GLU A 181 17.65 -3.92 15.53
C GLU A 181 16.92 -3.76 14.20
N ARG A 182 17.37 -2.76 13.42
CA ARG A 182 16.84 -2.45 12.10
C ARG A 182 17.90 -2.67 11.04
N LYS A 183 17.56 -3.35 9.95
CA LYS A 183 18.49 -3.69 8.90
C LYS A 183 17.82 -3.62 7.53
N ARG A 184 18.49 -3.00 6.56
CA ARG A 184 18.15 -3.11 5.14
C ARG A 184 18.55 -4.50 4.65
N ILE A 185 17.60 -5.24 4.04
CA ILE A 185 17.83 -6.60 3.57
C ILE A 185 17.71 -6.73 2.04
N VAL A 186 16.95 -5.85 1.39
CA VAL A 186 16.82 -5.80 -0.07
C VAL A 186 16.96 -4.35 -0.52
N LYS A 187 17.74 -4.14 -1.57
CA LYS A 187 17.81 -2.88 -2.31
C LYS A 187 16.87 -2.96 -3.51
N ASP A 188 16.32 -1.81 -3.91
CA ASP A 188 15.40 -1.69 -5.06
C ASP A 188 14.19 -2.65 -4.93
N GLY A 189 13.65 -2.78 -3.70
CA GLY A 189 12.52 -3.63 -3.36
C GLY A 189 11.37 -2.87 -2.70
N ALA A 190 10.14 -3.27 -3.03
CA ALA A 190 8.90 -2.72 -2.50
C ALA A 190 7.89 -3.83 -2.17
N ASP A 191 6.82 -3.50 -1.44
CA ASP A 191 5.68 -4.37 -1.12
C ASP A 191 6.07 -5.81 -0.69
N PRO A 192 6.79 -5.98 0.42
CA PRO A 192 7.18 -7.30 0.88
C PRO A 192 5.98 -8.14 1.34
N THR A 193 6.05 -9.45 1.12
CA THR A 193 5.17 -10.44 1.76
C THR A 193 5.98 -11.66 2.16
N ILE A 194 5.61 -12.27 3.28
CA ILE A 194 6.36 -13.35 3.92
C ILE A 194 5.57 -14.65 3.81
N SER A 195 6.25 -15.75 3.46
CA SER A 195 5.60 -17.06 3.43
C SER A 195 5.11 -17.50 4.82
N PRO A 196 4.05 -18.31 4.92
CA PRO A 196 3.52 -18.78 6.19
C PRO A 196 4.55 -19.54 7.05
N ASP A 197 5.52 -20.21 6.40
CA ASP A 197 6.62 -20.90 7.09
C ASP A 197 7.76 -19.96 7.54
N GLY A 198 7.67 -18.68 7.22
CA GLY A 198 8.65 -17.66 7.60
C GLY A 198 10.00 -17.74 6.89
N LYS A 199 10.13 -18.51 5.81
CA LYS A 199 11.43 -18.75 5.15
C LYS A 199 11.64 -17.99 3.86
N THR A 200 10.56 -17.56 3.21
CA THR A 200 10.61 -16.92 1.88
C THR A 200 10.05 -15.50 1.95
N LEU A 201 10.80 -14.58 1.39
CA LEU A 201 10.39 -13.22 1.09
C LEU A 201 10.02 -13.12 -0.39
N ILE A 202 8.81 -12.63 -0.70
CA ILE A 202 8.39 -12.19 -2.03
C ILE A 202 8.23 -10.68 -1.99
N TYR A 203 8.63 -10.01 -3.07
CA TYR A 203 8.56 -8.56 -3.14
C TYR A 203 8.47 -8.07 -4.59
N VAL A 204 8.03 -6.83 -4.75
CA VAL A 204 8.10 -6.11 -6.02
C VAL A 204 9.53 -5.60 -6.20
N HIS A 205 10.22 -6.05 -7.22
CA HIS A 205 11.53 -5.52 -7.60
C HIS A 205 11.37 -4.27 -8.46
N LEU A 206 12.23 -3.29 -8.22
CA LEU A 206 12.26 -2.03 -8.94
C LEU A 206 13.57 -1.94 -9.75
N LYS A 207 13.43 -1.65 -11.04
CA LYS A 207 14.57 -1.37 -11.92
C LYS A 207 14.53 0.09 -12.34
N ASN A 208 15.56 0.83 -11.95
CA ASN A 208 15.61 2.28 -12.20
C ASN A 208 14.36 3.02 -11.64
N GLY A 209 13.87 2.61 -10.47
CA GLY A 209 12.70 3.20 -9.83
C GLY A 209 11.35 2.80 -10.43
N GLN A 210 11.31 1.94 -11.44
CA GLN A 210 10.10 1.42 -12.05
C GLN A 210 9.88 -0.03 -11.66
N VAL A 211 8.62 -0.44 -11.59
CA VAL A 211 8.25 -1.85 -11.35
C VAL A 211 8.84 -2.72 -12.46
N ASP A 212 9.55 -3.76 -12.06
CA ASP A 212 10.21 -4.70 -12.98
C ASP A 212 9.51 -6.07 -12.96
N ALA A 213 9.45 -6.72 -11.77
CA ALA A 213 8.85 -8.05 -11.63
C ALA A 213 8.58 -8.39 -10.16
N LEU A 214 7.91 -9.52 -9.91
CA LEU A 214 7.97 -10.17 -8.60
C LEU A 214 9.28 -10.95 -8.48
N TRP A 215 9.94 -10.75 -7.34
CA TRP A 215 11.15 -11.47 -6.96
C TRP A 215 10.93 -12.26 -5.68
N ARG A 216 11.71 -13.33 -5.54
CA ARG A 216 11.82 -14.09 -4.29
C ARG A 216 13.24 -14.04 -3.76
N ALA A 217 13.35 -14.09 -2.43
CA ALA A 217 14.61 -14.23 -1.71
C ALA A 217 14.39 -15.12 -0.47
N ASP A 218 15.47 -15.49 0.19
CA ASP A 218 15.40 -16.02 1.53
C ASP A 218 14.95 -14.91 2.49
N ILE A 219 14.46 -15.25 3.66
CA ILE A 219 13.85 -14.28 4.59
C ILE A 219 14.80 -13.18 5.06
N ASP A 220 16.09 -13.41 4.98
CA ASP A 220 17.14 -12.41 5.30
C ASP A 220 17.56 -11.55 4.10
N GLY A 221 16.92 -11.73 2.94
CA GLY A 221 17.21 -11.06 1.69
C GLY A 221 18.27 -11.75 0.83
N ALA A 222 18.82 -12.89 1.26
CA ALA A 222 19.80 -13.66 0.48
C ALA A 222 19.16 -14.35 -0.73
N ASN A 223 19.99 -14.71 -1.71
CA ASN A 223 19.59 -15.47 -2.91
C ASN A 223 18.44 -14.84 -3.71
N PRO A 224 18.45 -13.51 -3.98
CA PRO A 224 17.37 -12.85 -4.70
C PRO A 224 17.33 -13.31 -6.16
N ARG A 225 16.14 -13.61 -6.66
CA ARG A 225 15.91 -13.99 -8.06
C ARG A 225 14.49 -13.70 -8.50
N PRO A 226 14.23 -13.48 -9.80
CA PRO A 226 12.87 -13.35 -10.32
C PRO A 226 12.01 -14.56 -9.95
N LEU A 227 10.77 -14.30 -9.54
CA LEU A 227 9.75 -15.31 -9.31
C LEU A 227 9.08 -15.71 -10.61
N LEU A 228 8.69 -14.71 -11.42
CA LEU A 228 8.00 -14.91 -12.68
C LEU A 228 8.99 -15.20 -13.81
N GLN A 229 8.54 -15.99 -14.79
CA GLN A 229 9.32 -16.20 -16.01
C GLN A 229 9.28 -14.95 -16.90
N THR A 230 10.28 -14.75 -17.75
CA THR A 230 10.36 -13.58 -18.65
C THR A 230 9.18 -13.42 -19.61
N LYS A 231 8.50 -14.53 -19.96
CA LYS A 231 7.26 -14.49 -20.76
C LYS A 231 6.05 -13.92 -20.02
N ASP A 232 6.12 -13.92 -18.69
CA ASP A 232 5.05 -13.46 -17.78
C ASP A 232 5.37 -12.05 -17.28
N SER A 233 5.63 -11.12 -18.20
CA SER A 233 5.96 -9.73 -17.90
C SER A 233 4.70 -8.87 -17.75
N PHE A 234 4.73 -8.01 -16.76
CA PHE A 234 3.72 -6.99 -16.51
C PHE A 234 4.39 -5.61 -16.53
N TRP A 235 3.70 -4.61 -17.05
CA TRP A 235 4.22 -3.24 -16.97
C TRP A 235 3.89 -2.58 -15.63
N TYR A 236 2.93 -3.12 -14.89
CA TYR A 236 2.56 -2.72 -13.54
C TYR A 236 2.18 -3.94 -12.71
N LEU A 237 2.65 -4.02 -11.50
CA LEU A 237 2.25 -5.02 -10.51
C LEU A 237 2.46 -4.48 -9.10
N GLN A 238 1.60 -4.92 -8.17
CA GLN A 238 1.64 -4.48 -6.78
C GLN A 238 1.01 -5.49 -5.84
N ALA A 239 1.16 -5.20 -4.55
CA ALA A 239 0.44 -5.83 -3.45
C ALA A 239 0.47 -7.37 -3.48
N PRO A 240 1.65 -8.01 -3.62
CA PRO A 240 1.72 -9.45 -3.46
C PRO A 240 1.34 -9.85 -2.04
N ARG A 241 0.52 -10.91 -1.90
CA ARG A 241 0.08 -11.47 -0.61
C ARG A 241 0.13 -12.98 -0.66
N PHE A 242 0.84 -13.57 0.30
CA PHE A 242 0.80 -15.02 0.49
C PHE A 242 -0.59 -15.48 0.94
N SER A 243 -1.02 -16.62 0.41
CA SER A 243 -2.10 -17.40 1.00
C SER A 243 -1.73 -17.79 2.43
N PRO A 244 -2.68 -17.77 3.39
CA PRO A 244 -2.37 -18.16 4.77
C PRO A 244 -2.00 -19.63 4.93
N ASN A 245 -2.44 -20.50 4.00
CA ASN A 245 -2.34 -21.96 4.13
C ASN A 245 -1.44 -22.62 3.10
N ASP A 246 -1.16 -21.92 1.98
CA ASP A 246 -0.45 -22.50 0.84
C ASP A 246 0.67 -21.60 0.37
N CYS A 247 1.66 -22.18 -0.31
CA CYS A 247 2.73 -21.45 -0.97
C CYS A 247 2.24 -20.87 -2.32
N VAL A 248 1.22 -20.02 -2.24
CA VAL A 248 0.60 -19.32 -3.38
C VAL A 248 0.52 -17.84 -3.07
N ILE A 249 0.80 -17.01 -4.03
CA ILE A 249 0.77 -15.57 -3.95
C ILE A 249 -0.35 -15.03 -4.83
N VAL A 250 -1.21 -14.14 -4.30
CA VAL A 250 -2.07 -13.27 -5.08
C VAL A 250 -1.39 -11.92 -5.25
N PHE A 251 -1.56 -11.30 -6.41
CA PHE A 251 -1.10 -9.93 -6.67
C PHE A 251 -2.00 -9.26 -7.70
N SER A 252 -2.00 -7.94 -7.72
CA SER A 252 -2.67 -7.12 -8.73
C SER A 252 -1.68 -6.73 -9.79
N ALA A 253 -2.03 -6.88 -11.08
CA ALA A 253 -1.13 -6.56 -12.18
C ALA A 253 -1.86 -6.14 -13.46
N ALA A 254 -1.19 -5.33 -14.27
CA ALA A 254 -1.65 -4.91 -15.60
C ALA A 254 -0.58 -5.19 -16.67
N GLY A 255 -1.03 -5.49 -17.89
CA GLY A 255 -0.16 -5.53 -19.07
C GLY A 255 0.06 -6.85 -19.75
N HIS A 256 -0.59 -7.92 -19.33
CA HIS A 256 -0.58 -9.18 -20.09
C HIS A 256 -1.44 -9.12 -21.34
N THR A 257 -2.42 -8.24 -21.38
CA THR A 257 -3.22 -7.91 -22.56
C THR A 257 -3.20 -6.40 -22.76
N VAL A 258 -2.65 -5.95 -23.89
CA VAL A 258 -2.69 -4.55 -24.28
C VAL A 258 -4.15 -4.18 -24.59
N VAL A 259 -4.92 -3.90 -23.58
CA VAL A 259 -6.15 -3.12 -23.75
C VAL A 259 -5.65 -1.68 -23.91
N ARG A 260 -5.57 -1.21 -25.14
CA ARG A 260 -5.40 0.22 -25.42
C ARG A 260 -6.55 0.93 -24.72
N ALA A 261 -6.27 1.65 -23.66
CA ALA A 261 -7.23 2.55 -23.06
C ALA A 261 -7.67 3.53 -24.16
N SER A 262 -8.95 3.49 -24.48
CA SER A 262 -9.57 4.47 -25.39
C SER A 262 -9.43 5.83 -24.70
N ALA A 263 -8.72 6.74 -25.32
CA ALA A 263 -8.58 8.11 -24.85
C ALA A 263 -9.97 8.77 -24.77
N GLY A 264 -10.38 9.17 -23.58
CA GLY A 264 -11.59 9.96 -23.39
C GLY A 264 -12.13 9.89 -21.97
N GLY A 265 -11.64 10.77 -21.09
CA GLY A 265 -12.23 11.00 -19.78
C GLY A 265 -11.21 11.55 -18.79
N ALA A 266 -11.49 12.71 -18.19
CA ALA A 266 -10.67 13.30 -17.14
C ALA A 266 -10.60 12.32 -15.94
N LEU A 267 -9.42 11.78 -15.66
CA LEU A 267 -9.20 10.79 -14.61
C LEU A 267 -8.62 11.46 -13.38
N ALA A 268 -9.40 11.50 -12.31
CA ALA A 268 -8.96 11.89 -10.98
C ALA A 268 -8.20 10.77 -10.24
N HIS A 269 -8.23 9.54 -10.76
CA HIS A 269 -7.44 8.39 -10.34
C HIS A 269 -6.82 7.78 -11.59
N LEU A 270 -5.52 7.48 -11.54
CA LEU A 270 -4.90 6.56 -12.47
C LEU A 270 -5.37 5.16 -12.06
N SER A 271 -6.63 4.84 -12.32
CA SER A 271 -7.06 3.46 -12.23
C SER A 271 -6.34 2.72 -13.35
N VAL A 272 -5.28 2.03 -12.97
CA VAL A 272 -4.60 1.11 -13.87
C VAL A 272 -5.52 -0.10 -13.99
N PRO A 273 -6.15 -0.35 -15.17
CA PRO A 273 -6.97 -1.53 -15.34
C PRO A 273 -6.14 -2.76 -15.05
N SER A 274 -6.28 -3.30 -13.85
CA SER A 274 -5.50 -4.41 -13.34
C SER A 274 -6.39 -5.64 -13.18
N ASP A 275 -5.74 -6.79 -13.19
CA ASP A 275 -6.36 -8.07 -12.88
C ASP A 275 -5.70 -8.68 -11.65
N LEU A 276 -6.40 -9.57 -10.97
CA LEU A 276 -5.83 -10.39 -9.92
C LEU A 276 -5.24 -11.67 -10.52
N PHE A 277 -4.00 -11.94 -10.16
CA PHE A 277 -3.26 -13.13 -10.56
C PHE A 277 -2.87 -13.96 -9.36
N LEU A 278 -2.79 -15.27 -9.57
CA LEU A 278 -2.19 -16.22 -8.63
C LEU A 278 -0.96 -16.86 -9.24
N VAL A 279 0.06 -17.03 -8.41
CA VAL A 279 1.27 -17.77 -8.77
C VAL A 279 1.74 -18.58 -7.57
N PRO A 280 2.10 -19.88 -7.75
CA PRO A 280 2.83 -20.64 -6.74
C PRO A 280 4.19 -20.00 -6.42
N CYS A 281 4.72 -20.25 -5.23
CA CYS A 281 5.98 -19.64 -4.78
C CYS A 281 7.23 -20.18 -5.50
N ASP A 282 7.09 -21.17 -6.35
CA ASP A 282 8.13 -21.62 -7.28
C ASP A 282 8.10 -20.88 -8.62
N GLY A 283 7.09 -20.02 -8.85
CA GLY A 283 6.91 -19.24 -10.07
C GLY A 283 6.20 -19.98 -11.20
N SER A 284 5.75 -21.22 -10.98
CA SER A 284 5.01 -21.99 -11.98
C SER A 284 3.54 -21.60 -12.02
N GLY A 285 2.83 -21.98 -13.10
CA GLY A 285 1.37 -21.98 -13.13
C GLY A 285 0.70 -20.63 -12.89
N LEU A 286 1.31 -19.52 -13.32
CA LEU A 286 0.67 -18.21 -13.28
C LEU A 286 -0.70 -18.24 -13.95
N ARG A 287 -1.73 -17.74 -13.23
CA ARG A 287 -3.10 -17.66 -13.77
C ARG A 287 -3.82 -16.41 -13.32
N SER A 288 -4.62 -15.81 -14.18
CA SER A 288 -5.59 -14.79 -13.81
C SER A 288 -6.76 -15.42 -13.03
N VAL A 289 -7.23 -14.74 -11.99
CA VAL A 289 -8.35 -15.20 -11.15
C VAL A 289 -9.48 -14.20 -11.05
N GLY A 290 -9.30 -12.96 -11.51
CA GLY A 290 -10.38 -11.98 -11.51
C GLY A 290 -9.98 -10.72 -12.26
N GLN A 291 -10.90 -10.20 -13.05
CA GLN A 291 -10.79 -8.87 -13.65
C GLN A 291 -11.36 -7.85 -12.68
N THR A 292 -10.54 -6.95 -12.19
CA THR A 292 -10.95 -5.95 -11.21
C THR A 292 -11.21 -4.58 -11.84
N GLY A 293 -10.60 -4.32 -12.99
CA GLY A 293 -10.71 -3.05 -13.70
C GLY A 293 -10.07 -1.87 -12.96
N ASP A 294 -9.39 -2.15 -11.84
CA ASP A 294 -8.77 -1.15 -10.95
C ASP A 294 -7.55 -1.76 -10.25
N ASP A 295 -6.65 -0.94 -9.73
CA ASP A 295 -5.44 -1.33 -9.01
C ASP A 295 -5.75 -1.68 -7.54
N VAL A 296 -6.42 -2.78 -7.33
CA VAL A 296 -6.90 -3.22 -6.02
C VAL A 296 -5.81 -3.89 -5.17
N VAL A 297 -5.94 -3.78 -3.85
CA VAL A 297 -5.11 -4.50 -2.88
C VAL A 297 -5.87 -5.72 -2.38
N PRO A 298 -5.42 -6.94 -2.70
CA PRO A 298 -6.11 -8.16 -2.29
C PRO A 298 -5.88 -8.51 -0.82
N ALA A 299 -6.93 -9.03 -0.17
CA ALA A 299 -6.88 -9.58 1.17
C ALA A 299 -7.41 -11.02 1.18
N TRP A 300 -6.58 -11.98 1.58
CA TRP A 300 -6.99 -13.38 1.73
C TRP A 300 -7.95 -13.59 2.88
N SER A 301 -8.94 -14.46 2.69
CA SER A 301 -9.68 -15.03 3.80
C SER A 301 -8.77 -15.92 4.66
N PRO A 302 -9.01 -16.05 5.98
CA PRO A 302 -8.18 -16.87 6.87
C PRO A 302 -8.10 -18.34 6.46
N ASP A 303 -9.11 -18.86 5.76
CA ASP A 303 -9.13 -20.23 5.24
C ASP A 303 -8.45 -20.36 3.85
N GLY A 304 -8.00 -19.26 3.26
CA GLY A 304 -7.32 -19.25 1.95
C GLY A 304 -8.23 -19.55 0.75
N THR A 305 -9.57 -19.59 0.93
CA THR A 305 -10.50 -19.96 -0.15
C THR A 305 -11.04 -18.76 -0.93
N LYS A 306 -10.90 -17.54 -0.36
CA LYS A 306 -11.46 -16.32 -0.94
C LYS A 306 -10.46 -15.16 -0.87
N ILE A 307 -10.70 -14.15 -1.70
CA ILE A 307 -9.97 -12.89 -1.73
C ILE A 307 -10.99 -11.76 -1.68
N ALA A 308 -10.83 -10.84 -0.71
CA ALA A 308 -11.59 -9.60 -0.67
C ALA A 308 -10.79 -8.43 -1.23
N TYR A 309 -11.46 -7.47 -1.83
CA TYR A 309 -10.88 -6.21 -2.28
C TYR A 309 -11.93 -5.11 -2.38
N VAL A 310 -11.49 -3.87 -2.38
CA VAL A 310 -12.32 -2.69 -2.67
C VAL A 310 -11.81 -2.00 -3.93
N GLY A 311 -12.72 -1.40 -4.69
CA GLY A 311 -12.41 -0.64 -5.91
C GLY A 311 -13.70 -0.20 -6.60
N GLN A 312 -13.63 0.91 -7.35
CA GLN A 312 -14.78 1.44 -8.11
C GLN A 312 -16.07 1.61 -7.29
N GLY A 313 -15.95 1.91 -6.00
CA GLY A 313 -17.10 2.07 -5.09
C GLY A 313 -17.75 0.78 -4.65
N GLY A 314 -17.11 -0.37 -4.87
CA GLY A 314 -17.58 -1.70 -4.48
C GLY A 314 -16.67 -2.41 -3.49
N PHE A 315 -17.27 -3.20 -2.61
CA PHE A 315 -16.61 -4.22 -1.82
C PHE A 315 -16.90 -5.59 -2.44
N PHE A 316 -15.86 -6.31 -2.82
CA PHE A 316 -15.96 -7.56 -3.56
C PHE A 316 -15.35 -8.72 -2.79
N VAL A 317 -15.91 -9.90 -2.97
CA VAL A 317 -15.33 -11.18 -2.53
C VAL A 317 -15.27 -12.14 -3.70
N LEU A 318 -14.07 -12.57 -4.04
CA LEU A 318 -13.76 -13.50 -5.10
C LEU A 318 -13.53 -14.90 -4.52
N ASP A 319 -14.16 -15.90 -5.08
CA ASP A 319 -13.88 -17.30 -4.79
C ASP A 319 -12.69 -17.77 -5.64
N VAL A 320 -11.63 -18.24 -4.97
CA VAL A 320 -10.34 -18.56 -5.61
C VAL A 320 -10.43 -19.75 -6.57
N LYS A 321 -11.31 -20.70 -6.27
CA LYS A 321 -11.48 -21.93 -7.07
C LYS A 321 -12.23 -21.65 -8.37
N THR A 322 -13.30 -20.83 -8.30
CA THR A 322 -14.17 -20.56 -9.45
C THR A 322 -13.78 -19.30 -10.21
N GLY A 323 -13.01 -18.38 -9.60
CA GLY A 323 -12.72 -17.06 -10.16
C GLY A 323 -13.92 -16.11 -10.18
N VAL A 324 -15.03 -16.47 -9.52
CA VAL A 324 -16.24 -15.66 -9.49
C VAL A 324 -16.17 -14.65 -8.36
N ALA A 325 -16.18 -13.37 -8.69
CA ALA A 325 -16.31 -12.27 -7.75
C ALA A 325 -17.78 -11.91 -7.55
N ARG A 326 -18.19 -11.67 -6.32
CA ARG A 326 -19.50 -11.12 -5.96
C ARG A 326 -19.35 -9.77 -5.29
N THR A 327 -20.22 -8.84 -5.60
CA THR A 327 -20.35 -7.59 -4.86
C THR A 327 -21.01 -7.87 -3.52
N VAL A 328 -20.38 -7.46 -2.42
CA VAL A 328 -20.91 -7.58 -1.05
C VAL A 328 -21.62 -6.30 -0.65
N ALA A 329 -21.01 -5.14 -0.97
CA ALA A 329 -21.57 -3.82 -0.69
C ALA A 329 -21.12 -2.82 -1.75
N GLN A 330 -21.81 -1.66 -1.78
CA GLN A 330 -21.42 -0.49 -2.58
C GLN A 330 -21.51 0.77 -1.73
N GLY A 331 -20.63 1.74 -1.97
CA GLY A 331 -20.61 3.00 -1.23
C GLY A 331 -19.34 3.79 -1.45
N GLN A 332 -19.36 5.03 -0.95
CA GLN A 332 -18.23 5.96 -1.09
C GLN A 332 -16.95 5.48 -0.38
N ASP A 333 -17.08 4.70 0.69
CA ASP A 333 -15.95 4.15 1.44
C ASP A 333 -15.16 3.09 0.65
N PHE A 334 -15.70 2.57 -0.47
CA PHE A 334 -15.14 1.45 -1.23
C PHE A 334 -14.52 1.85 -2.58
N PHE A 335 -14.26 3.14 -2.81
CA PHE A 335 -13.56 3.57 -4.02
C PHE A 335 -12.09 3.21 -3.99
N PHE A 336 -11.47 3.24 -2.82
CA PHE A 336 -10.07 2.85 -2.60
C PHE A 336 -9.84 2.54 -1.13
N GLY A 337 -8.76 1.83 -0.85
CA GLY A 337 -8.34 1.47 0.49
C GLY A 337 -7.80 0.06 0.57
N ASP A 338 -7.14 -0.21 1.67
CA ASP A 338 -6.49 -1.49 1.93
C ASP A 338 -7.31 -2.30 2.92
N LEU A 339 -7.72 -3.49 2.52
CA LEU A 339 -8.45 -4.43 3.36
C LEU A 339 -7.52 -5.34 4.15
N LEU A 340 -7.96 -5.64 5.37
CA LEU A 340 -7.47 -6.74 6.19
C LEU A 340 -8.67 -7.63 6.53
N TRP A 341 -8.60 -8.91 6.18
CA TRP A 341 -9.61 -9.90 6.55
C TRP A 341 -9.24 -10.53 7.89
N LEU A 342 -10.10 -10.43 8.89
CA LEU A 342 -9.83 -10.91 10.26
C LEU A 342 -10.38 -12.32 10.50
N ARG A 343 -11.58 -12.64 9.96
CA ARG A 343 -12.32 -13.90 10.18
C ARG A 343 -13.44 -14.11 9.16
#